data_7572e238917fd674f345c44ee4aeaee4
#
_entry.id   7572e238917fd674f345c44ee4aeaee4
#
_cell.length_a   1.000
_cell.length_b   1.000
_cell.length_c   1.000
_cell.angle_alpha   90.00
_cell.angle_beta   90.00
_cell.angle_gamma   90.00
#
_symmetry.space_group_name_H-M   'P 1'
#
loop_
_entity.id
_entity.type
_entity.pdbx_description
1 polymer ?
#
loop_
_entity_poly.entity_id
_entity_poly.type
_entity_poly.pdbx_seq_one_letter_code
_entity_poly.pdbx_strand_id
1 'polypeptide(L)'
;MNKREKIWFIFDYLRQLFPTPQTELRYSTPFQLMIAVILSAQTTDKQVNKVTEKLFQKIYKPQDIVKLWEKRFINYIKSIWLYKGKAKNILGLSKIMISKEYINTFKKNKSKLVKNIFKKYWYYISDQIVELKRLPW
;
A
#
# COMPACT_ATOMS: atom_id res chain seq x y z
N MET A 1 9.80 -20.85 26.99
CA MET A 1 8.77 -20.17 26.19
C MET A 1 8.55 -20.89 24.87
N ASN A 2 7.31 -21.26 24.59
CA ASN A 2 6.95 -21.80 23.27
C ASN A 2 6.91 -20.66 22.22
N LYS A 3 6.77 -21.03 20.96
CA LYS A 3 6.77 -20.05 19.85
C LYS A 3 5.66 -18.98 19.98
N ARG A 4 4.50 -19.37 20.49
CA ARG A 4 3.34 -18.50 20.68
C ARG A 4 3.59 -17.48 21.79
N GLU A 5 4.16 -17.91 22.89
CA GLU A 5 4.52 -17.04 24.01
C GLU A 5 5.60 -16.02 23.62
N LYS A 6 6.62 -16.42 22.83
CA LYS A 6 7.62 -15.52 22.28
C LYS A 6 7.00 -14.42 21.43
N ILE A 7 6.04 -14.77 20.55
CA ILE A 7 5.35 -13.82 19.71
C ILE A 7 4.57 -12.80 20.55
N TRP A 8 3.79 -13.26 21.54
CA TRP A 8 3.06 -12.38 22.42
C TRP A 8 3.95 -11.47 23.23
N PHE A 9 5.06 -11.98 23.75
CA PHE A 9 6.05 -11.19 24.47
C PHE A 9 6.62 -10.05 23.59
N ILE A 10 6.95 -10.34 22.34
CA ILE A 10 7.44 -9.33 21.38
C ILE A 10 6.36 -8.28 21.11
N PHE A 11 5.11 -8.69 20.90
CA PHE A 11 4.02 -7.74 20.67
C PHE A 11 3.77 -6.83 21.88
N ASP A 12 3.79 -7.37 23.09
CA ASP A 12 3.61 -6.57 24.30
C ASP A 12 4.76 -5.59 24.51
N TYR A 13 5.98 -6.02 24.23
CA TYR A 13 7.14 -5.13 24.27
C TYR A 13 7.04 -4.00 23.24
N LEU A 14 6.64 -4.31 22.01
CA LEU A 14 6.42 -3.31 20.96
C LEU A 14 5.29 -2.34 21.32
N ARG A 15 4.21 -2.80 21.94
CA ARG A 15 3.13 -1.91 22.44
C ARG A 15 3.62 -0.93 23.50
N GLN A 16 4.53 -1.36 24.36
CA GLN A 16 5.12 -0.47 25.37
C GLN A 16 6.02 0.59 24.73
N LEU A 17 6.80 0.21 23.71
CA LEU A 17 7.68 1.13 22.98
C LEU A 17 6.90 2.08 22.05
N PHE A 18 5.84 1.60 21.44
CA PHE A 18 5.05 2.33 20.45
C PHE A 18 3.56 2.25 20.82
N PRO A 19 3.09 3.00 21.83
CA PRO A 19 1.70 2.91 22.29
C PRO A 19 0.68 3.41 21.25
N THR A 20 1.08 4.34 20.40
CA THR A 20 0.26 4.90 19.30
C THR A 20 1.03 4.87 17.98
N PRO A 21 1.20 3.69 17.37
CA PRO A 21 1.95 3.61 16.12
C PRO A 21 1.22 4.34 14.99
N GLN A 22 1.95 5.22 14.31
CA GLN A 22 1.47 5.94 13.14
C GLN A 22 2.45 5.76 11.99
N THR A 23 1.91 5.76 10.76
CA THR A 23 2.76 5.77 9.57
C THR A 23 3.45 7.11 9.39
N GLU A 24 4.70 7.10 8.94
CA GLU A 24 5.43 8.29 8.50
C GLU A 24 5.07 8.73 7.08
N LEU A 25 4.30 7.90 6.35
CA LEU A 25 3.81 8.23 5.01
C LEU A 25 2.81 9.39 5.09
N ARG A 26 2.97 10.37 4.19
CA ARG A 26 2.09 11.54 4.09
C ARG A 26 0.98 11.28 3.08
N TYR A 27 -0.24 11.55 3.47
CA TYR A 27 -1.44 11.37 2.64
C TYR A 27 -2.60 12.24 3.14
N SER A 28 -3.54 12.55 2.26
CA SER A 28 -4.77 13.28 2.59
C SER A 28 -6.02 12.41 2.39
N THR A 29 -5.95 11.40 1.55
CA THR A 29 -7.09 10.49 1.28
C THR A 29 -6.67 9.03 1.47
N PRO A 30 -7.63 8.11 1.76
CA PRO A 30 -7.33 6.67 1.83
C PRO A 30 -6.71 6.12 0.55
N PHE A 31 -7.11 6.66 -0.61
CA PHE A 31 -6.53 6.27 -1.91
C PHE A 31 -5.05 6.69 -2.01
N GLN A 32 -4.71 7.89 -1.57
CA GLN A 32 -3.32 8.33 -1.49
C GLN A 32 -2.49 7.47 -0.55
N LEU A 33 -3.02 7.10 0.61
CA LEU A 33 -2.36 6.17 1.53
C LEU A 33 -2.06 4.84 0.84
N MET A 34 -3.02 4.29 0.13
CA MET A 34 -2.84 3.02 -0.59
C MET A 34 -1.74 3.11 -1.65
N ILE A 35 -1.67 4.19 -2.42
CA ILE A 35 -0.58 4.46 -3.37
C ILE A 35 0.76 4.54 -2.63
N ALA A 36 0.83 5.31 -1.55
CA ALA A 36 2.05 5.47 -0.76
C ALA A 36 2.55 4.13 -0.21
N VAL A 37 1.66 3.27 0.29
CA VAL A 37 1.99 1.93 0.76
C VAL A 37 2.53 1.05 -0.37
N ILE A 38 1.92 1.08 -1.55
CA ILE A 38 2.42 0.32 -2.71
C ILE A 38 3.82 0.82 -3.11
N LEU A 39 4.04 2.12 -3.13
CA LEU A 39 5.33 2.71 -3.45
C LEU A 39 6.39 2.41 -2.39
N SER A 40 6.01 2.24 -1.13
CA SER A 40 6.92 2.00 -0.02
C SER A 40 7.54 0.60 0.01
N ALA A 41 7.01 -0.34 -0.77
CA ALA A 41 7.58 -1.68 -0.87
C ALA A 41 9.05 -1.59 -1.35
N GLN A 42 10.01 -2.04 -0.49
CA GLN A 42 11.46 -1.94 -0.71
C GLN A 42 11.97 -0.51 -0.99
N THR A 43 11.30 0.47 -0.46
CA THR A 43 11.67 1.89 -0.58
C THR A 43 11.43 2.58 0.75
N THR A 44 12.32 3.48 1.16
CA THR A 44 12.16 4.21 2.43
C THR A 44 10.95 5.16 2.38
N ASP A 45 10.30 5.38 3.51
CA ASP A 45 9.19 6.33 3.63
C ASP A 45 9.62 7.75 3.24
N LYS A 46 10.84 8.14 3.57
CA LYS A 46 11.42 9.43 3.16
C LYS A 46 11.45 9.59 1.63
N GLN A 47 11.88 8.57 0.90
CA GLN A 47 11.91 8.60 -0.56
C GLN A 47 10.50 8.60 -1.16
N VAL A 48 9.59 7.82 -0.59
CA VAL A 48 8.18 7.81 -0.99
C VAL A 48 7.56 9.19 -0.79
N ASN A 49 7.71 9.80 0.39
CA ASN A 49 7.17 11.13 0.68
C ASN A 49 7.71 12.20 -0.26
N LYS A 50 8.99 12.14 -0.63
CA LYS A 50 9.60 13.04 -1.61
C LYS A 50 8.93 12.99 -2.99
N VAL A 51 8.56 11.79 -3.42
CA VAL A 51 7.88 11.55 -4.70
C VAL A 51 6.40 11.92 -4.61
N THR A 52 5.73 11.51 -3.54
CA THR A 52 4.28 11.71 -3.38
C THR A 52 3.92 13.15 -3.08
N GLU A 53 4.80 13.95 -2.52
CA GLU A 53 4.58 15.38 -2.28
C GLU A 53 4.12 16.11 -3.56
N LYS A 54 4.77 15.85 -4.68
CA LYS A 54 4.40 16.40 -5.98
C LYS A 54 3.21 15.68 -6.62
N LEU A 55 3.20 14.36 -6.53
CA LEU A 55 2.16 13.52 -7.12
C LEU A 55 0.79 13.78 -6.50
N PHE A 56 0.71 13.87 -5.18
CA PHE A 56 -0.54 14.02 -4.45
C PHE A 56 -1.17 15.41 -4.54
N GLN A 57 -0.50 16.38 -5.10
CA GLN A 57 -1.13 17.65 -5.50
C GLN A 57 -2.10 17.48 -6.68
N LYS A 58 -1.94 16.41 -7.45
CA LYS A 58 -2.74 16.13 -8.65
C LYS A 58 -3.66 14.93 -8.52
N ILE A 59 -3.42 14.07 -7.54
CA ILE A 59 -4.11 12.79 -7.38
C ILE A 59 -4.74 12.70 -6.01
N TYR A 60 -6.08 12.68 -5.98
CA TYR A 60 -6.89 12.49 -4.76
C TYR A 60 -7.72 11.21 -4.81
N LYS A 61 -8.13 10.77 -5.99
CA LYS A 61 -9.05 9.64 -6.23
C LYS A 61 -8.59 8.81 -7.44
N PRO A 62 -9.09 7.57 -7.60
CA PRO A 62 -8.67 6.69 -8.68
C PRO A 62 -8.79 7.28 -10.09
N GLN A 63 -9.83 8.10 -10.32
CA GLN A 63 -10.05 8.75 -11.61
C GLN A 63 -8.91 9.69 -12.01
N ASP A 64 -8.26 10.31 -11.04
CA ASP A 64 -7.18 11.26 -11.31
C ASP A 64 -5.94 10.55 -11.89
N ILE A 65 -5.64 9.33 -11.44
CA ILE A 65 -4.55 8.51 -12.01
C ILE A 65 -4.83 8.15 -13.47
N VAL A 66 -6.03 7.73 -13.76
CA VAL A 66 -6.43 7.36 -15.14
C VAL A 66 -6.36 8.56 -16.06
N LYS A 67 -6.76 9.75 -15.58
CA LYS A 67 -6.65 11.02 -16.32
C LYS A 67 -5.22 11.49 -16.52
N LEU A 68 -4.33 11.17 -15.59
CA LEU A 68 -2.93 11.64 -15.64
C LEU A 68 -2.11 10.99 -16.76
N TRP A 69 -2.58 9.89 -17.36
CA TRP A 69 -1.90 9.07 -18.33
C TRP A 69 -0.66 8.34 -17.74
N GLU A 70 -0.48 7.11 -18.13
CA GLU A 70 0.58 6.23 -17.63
C GLU A 70 1.98 6.86 -17.72
N LYS A 71 2.31 7.48 -18.86
CA LYS A 71 3.62 8.12 -19.06
C LYS A 71 3.91 9.24 -18.06
N ARG A 72 2.91 10.08 -17.79
CA ARG A 72 3.05 11.16 -16.80
C ARG A 72 3.17 10.63 -15.38
N PHE A 73 2.36 9.63 -15.04
CA PHE A 73 2.44 8.96 -13.75
C PHE A 73 3.83 8.33 -13.53
N ILE A 74 4.34 7.59 -14.52
CA ILE A 74 5.68 7.01 -14.48
C ILE A 74 6.76 8.08 -14.25
N ASN A 75 6.65 9.24 -14.87
CA ASN A 75 7.61 10.32 -14.66
C ASN A 75 7.68 10.80 -13.20
N TYR A 76 6.57 10.77 -12.46
CA TYR A 76 6.58 11.09 -11.03
C TYR A 76 7.27 10.03 -10.17
N ILE A 77 7.12 8.76 -10.51
CA ILE A 77 7.57 7.65 -9.67
C ILE A 77 8.83 6.94 -10.17
N LYS A 78 9.46 7.40 -11.24
CA LYS A 78 10.62 6.75 -11.87
C LYS A 78 11.85 6.60 -10.95
N SER A 79 11.95 7.37 -9.88
CA SER A 79 13.00 7.23 -8.87
C SER A 79 12.71 6.14 -7.82
N ILE A 80 11.50 5.57 -7.84
CA ILE A 80 11.10 4.50 -6.94
C ILE A 80 11.57 3.15 -7.50
N TRP A 81 12.08 2.29 -6.62
CA TRP A 81 12.47 0.93 -6.98
C TRP A 81 11.29 0.14 -7.56
N LEU A 82 11.53 -0.56 -8.65
CA LEU A 82 10.50 -1.33 -9.39
C LEU A 82 9.30 -0.48 -9.86
N TYR A 83 9.54 0.76 -10.20
CA TYR A 83 8.49 1.73 -10.55
C TYR A 83 7.56 1.27 -11.69
N LYS A 84 8.08 0.54 -12.68
CA LYS A 84 7.27 0.04 -13.83
C LYS A 84 6.20 -0.94 -13.36
N GLY A 85 6.56 -1.92 -12.55
CA GLY A 85 5.61 -2.87 -11.97
C GLY A 85 4.62 -2.20 -11.02
N LYS A 86 5.11 -1.30 -10.17
CA LYS A 86 4.28 -0.51 -9.25
C LYS A 86 3.28 0.38 -10.00
N ALA A 87 3.72 1.06 -11.07
CA ALA A 87 2.85 1.87 -11.92
C ALA A 87 1.73 1.03 -12.56
N LYS A 88 2.06 -0.11 -13.13
CA LYS A 88 1.09 -1.04 -13.71
C LYS A 88 0.06 -1.51 -12.69
N ASN A 89 0.51 -1.84 -11.48
CA ASN A 89 -0.37 -2.30 -10.41
C ASN A 89 -1.29 -1.18 -9.91
N ILE A 90 -0.77 0.03 -9.72
CA ILE A 90 -1.57 1.19 -9.28
C ILE A 90 -2.62 1.57 -10.34
N LEU A 91 -2.24 1.60 -11.61
CA LEU A 91 -3.16 1.85 -12.72
C LEU A 91 -4.25 0.77 -12.82
N GLY A 92 -3.87 -0.50 -12.74
CA GLY A 92 -4.80 -1.62 -12.74
C GLY A 92 -5.79 -1.56 -11.59
N LEU A 93 -5.30 -1.27 -10.37
CA LEU A 93 -6.13 -1.08 -9.20
C LEU A 93 -7.11 0.08 -9.38
N SER A 94 -6.64 1.21 -9.86
CA SER A 94 -7.47 2.40 -10.08
C SER A 94 -8.59 2.13 -11.07
N LYS A 95 -8.33 1.40 -12.15
CA LYS A 95 -9.34 0.97 -13.13
C LYS A 95 -10.39 0.05 -12.50
N ILE A 96 -9.96 -0.91 -11.67
CA ILE A 96 -10.88 -1.80 -10.94
C ILE A 96 -11.77 -0.98 -9.99
N MET A 97 -11.21 -0.03 -9.26
CA MET A 97 -11.95 0.81 -8.32
C MET A 97 -13.00 1.72 -9.00
N ILE A 98 -12.76 2.11 -10.25
CA ILE A 98 -13.67 2.93 -11.04
C ILE A 98 -14.79 2.08 -11.67
N SER A 99 -14.59 0.78 -11.90
CA SER A 99 -15.55 -0.06 -12.58
C SER A 99 -16.90 -0.11 -11.87
N LYS A 100 -17.99 -0.16 -12.64
CA LYS A 100 -19.36 -0.31 -12.08
C LYS A 100 -19.49 -1.58 -11.24
N GLU A 101 -18.83 -2.63 -11.62
CA GLU A 101 -18.79 -3.91 -10.90
C GLU A 101 -18.19 -3.74 -9.49
N TYR A 102 -17.09 -2.99 -9.40
CA TYR A 102 -16.49 -2.64 -8.11
C TYR A 102 -17.47 -1.87 -7.23
N ILE A 103 -18.09 -0.80 -7.76
CA ILE A 103 -19.02 0.03 -7.00
C ILE A 103 -20.21 -0.79 -6.49
N ASN A 104 -20.76 -1.67 -7.33
CA ASN A 104 -21.87 -2.54 -6.96
C ASN A 104 -21.46 -3.60 -5.91
N THR A 105 -20.30 -4.20 -6.06
CA THR A 105 -19.76 -5.17 -5.12
C THR A 105 -19.39 -4.54 -3.79
N PHE A 106 -18.86 -3.33 -3.82
CA PHE A 106 -18.53 -2.56 -2.61
C PHE A 106 -19.79 -2.16 -1.82
N LYS A 107 -20.83 -1.74 -2.50
CA LYS A 107 -22.12 -1.43 -1.85
C LYS A 107 -22.76 -2.67 -1.21
N LYS A 108 -22.60 -3.85 -1.81
CA LYS A 108 -23.17 -5.11 -1.31
C LYS A 108 -22.32 -5.81 -0.24
N ASN A 109 -20.99 -5.66 -0.27
CA ASN A 109 -20.10 -6.49 0.54
C ASN A 109 -18.76 -5.80 0.88
N LYS A 110 -18.81 -4.72 1.64
CA LYS A 110 -17.60 -3.97 2.08
C LYS A 110 -16.49 -4.88 2.63
N SER A 111 -16.84 -5.90 3.44
CA SER A 111 -15.86 -6.79 4.08
C SER A 111 -15.21 -7.77 3.10
N LYS A 112 -15.97 -8.30 2.13
CA LYS A 112 -15.47 -9.27 1.15
C LYS A 112 -14.54 -8.63 0.13
N LEU A 113 -14.83 -7.38 -0.24
CA LEU A 113 -14.03 -6.63 -1.19
C LEU A 113 -12.68 -6.21 -0.59
N VAL A 114 -12.70 -5.71 0.63
CA VAL A 114 -11.48 -5.42 1.39
C VAL A 114 -10.64 -6.68 1.49
N LYS A 115 -11.22 -7.83 1.85
CA LYS A 115 -10.52 -9.12 1.87
C LYS A 115 -9.96 -9.52 0.50
N ASN A 116 -10.67 -9.30 -0.60
CA ASN A 116 -10.19 -9.67 -1.93
C ASN A 116 -9.09 -8.73 -2.44
N ILE A 117 -9.21 -7.43 -2.17
CA ILE A 117 -8.15 -6.46 -2.45
C ILE A 117 -6.93 -6.81 -1.61
N PHE A 118 -7.09 -7.01 -0.31
CA PHE A 118 -6.00 -7.45 0.57
C PHE A 118 -5.44 -8.80 0.14
N LYS A 119 -6.23 -9.79 -0.26
CA LYS A 119 -5.76 -11.09 -0.72
C LYS A 119 -4.94 -10.99 -2.00
N LYS A 120 -5.30 -10.13 -2.94
CA LYS A 120 -4.58 -9.90 -4.18
C LYS A 120 -3.28 -9.12 -3.96
N TYR A 121 -3.28 -8.13 -3.05
CA TYR A 121 -2.09 -7.36 -2.67
C TYR A 121 -1.29 -8.01 -1.54
N TRP A 122 -1.95 -8.84 -0.70
CA TRP A 122 -1.29 -9.66 0.30
C TRP A 122 -0.27 -10.61 -0.30
N TYR A 123 -0.43 -11.04 -1.53
CA TYR A 123 0.57 -11.82 -2.24
C TYR A 123 1.88 -11.04 -2.39
N TYR A 124 1.82 -9.76 -2.69
CA TYR A 124 3.01 -8.89 -2.76
C TYR A 124 3.56 -8.51 -1.38
N ILE A 125 2.70 -8.41 -0.38
CA ILE A 125 3.09 -8.15 1.02
C ILE A 125 3.55 -9.45 1.68
N SER A 126 2.96 -10.60 1.37
CA SER A 126 3.30 -11.89 1.96
C SER A 126 4.65 -12.43 1.52
N ASP A 127 5.12 -12.10 0.32
CA ASP A 127 6.50 -12.44 -0.08
C ASP A 127 7.52 -11.73 0.82
N GLN A 128 7.23 -10.50 1.23
CA GLN A 128 8.09 -9.80 2.20
C GLN A 128 7.91 -10.33 3.64
N ILE A 129 6.69 -10.75 4.01
CA ILE A 129 6.45 -11.40 5.31
C ILE A 129 7.02 -12.81 5.34
N VAL A 130 7.07 -13.53 4.21
CA VAL A 130 7.75 -14.84 4.08
C VAL A 130 9.25 -14.68 4.25
N GLU A 131 9.85 -13.59 3.75
CA GLU A 131 11.24 -13.24 4.05
C GLU A 131 11.45 -12.98 5.55
N LEU A 132 10.55 -12.26 6.20
CA LEU A 132 10.57 -12.06 7.65
C LEU A 132 10.41 -13.38 8.43
N LYS A 133 9.67 -14.36 7.90
CA LYS A 133 9.55 -15.70 8.49
C LYS A 133 10.80 -16.56 8.33
N ARG A 134 11.70 -16.22 7.41
CA ARG A 134 12.99 -16.90 7.21
C ARG A 134 14.09 -16.36 8.11
N LEU A 135 13.86 -15.23 8.78
CA LEU A 135 14.78 -14.73 9.78
C LEU A 135 14.86 -15.72 10.96
N PRO A 136 16.04 -16.01 11.49
CA PRO A 136 16.20 -16.90 12.63
C PRO A 136 15.68 -16.21 13.91
N TRP A 137 14.44 -16.48 14.20
CA TRP A 137 13.81 -16.05 15.46
C TRP A 137 14.12 -17.00 16.60
#